data_5249b29e733a989cfa9685a1b2737fab
#
_entry.id   5249b29e733a989cfa9685a1b2737fab
#
_cell.length_a   1.000
_cell.length_b   1.000
_cell.length_c   1.000
_cell.angle_alpha   90.00
_cell.angle_beta   90.00
_cell.angle_gamma   90.00
#
_symmetry.space_group_name_H-M   'P 1'
#
loop_
_entity.id
_entity.type
_entity.pdbx_description
1 polymer ?
#
loop_
_entity_poly.entity_id
_entity_poly.type
_entity_poly.pdbx_seq_one_letter_code
_entity_poly.pdbx_strand_id
1 'polypeptide(L)'
;MKSIKRTWLLAATAALAACSGVQSRVHDGKVESTIDQKAMRGGQLEAIGIGASDPTLATDTQRKALSRDAAIVKAQYELLSMVKGVTLQGGIRVDRAMETDSTLETKIMQTIQGAEIVKSEFTADNGCVVTLRLPKQRLEKMMGVQFE
;
A
#
# COMPACT_ATOMS: atom_id res chain seq x y z
N MET A 1 -8.48 -31.19 -61.26
CA MET A 1 -9.36 -30.62 -60.24
C MET A 1 -8.75 -30.95 -58.85
N LYS A 2 -8.02 -30.04 -58.27
CA LYS A 2 -7.40 -30.21 -56.94
C LYS A 2 -8.01 -29.21 -55.98
N SER A 3 -8.79 -29.70 -55.02
CA SER A 3 -9.40 -28.95 -53.95
C SER A 3 -8.34 -28.52 -52.93
N ILE A 4 -8.14 -27.22 -52.77
CA ILE A 4 -7.26 -26.66 -51.76
C ILE A 4 -8.08 -26.48 -50.49
N LYS A 5 -7.87 -27.37 -49.52
CA LYS A 5 -8.42 -27.21 -48.17
C LYS A 5 -7.64 -26.11 -47.42
N ARG A 6 -8.23 -24.95 -47.23
CA ARG A 6 -7.75 -23.88 -46.38
C ARG A 6 -7.92 -24.28 -44.93
N THR A 7 -6.88 -24.76 -44.31
CA THR A 7 -6.78 -24.91 -42.85
C THR A 7 -6.59 -23.55 -42.24
N TRP A 8 -7.62 -23.03 -41.59
CA TRP A 8 -7.53 -21.85 -40.73
C TRP A 8 -6.90 -22.27 -39.40
N LEU A 9 -5.65 -21.89 -39.20
CA LEU A 9 -4.99 -21.94 -37.91
C LEU A 9 -5.52 -20.75 -37.08
N LEU A 10 -6.44 -21.04 -36.18
CA LEU A 10 -6.83 -20.13 -35.11
C LEU A 10 -5.68 -20.07 -34.11
N ALA A 11 -4.84 -19.04 -34.22
CA ALA A 11 -3.89 -18.68 -33.19
C ALA A 11 -4.68 -18.08 -32.01
N ALA A 12 -4.97 -18.90 -31.01
CA ALA A 12 -5.46 -18.43 -29.72
C ALA A 12 -4.32 -17.71 -28.98
N THR A 13 -4.26 -16.39 -29.12
CA THR A 13 -3.43 -15.54 -28.25
C THR A 13 -4.04 -15.53 -26.86
N ALA A 14 -3.52 -16.39 -25.98
CA ALA A 14 -3.77 -16.30 -24.54
C ALA A 14 -3.21 -14.99 -24.04
N ALA A 15 -4.08 -13.99 -23.87
CA ALA A 15 -3.75 -12.78 -23.14
C ALA A 15 -3.51 -13.18 -21.68
N LEU A 16 -2.24 -13.33 -21.30
CA LEU A 16 -1.81 -13.39 -19.92
C LEU A 16 -2.13 -12.02 -19.30
N ALA A 17 -3.31 -11.91 -18.68
CA ALA A 17 -3.61 -10.83 -17.79
C ALA A 17 -2.60 -10.92 -16.63
N ALA A 18 -1.53 -10.13 -16.72
CA ALA A 18 -0.63 -9.90 -15.61
C ALA A 18 -1.43 -9.18 -14.52
N CYS A 19 -2.11 -9.95 -13.67
CA CYS A 19 -2.58 -9.45 -12.39
C CYS A 19 -1.33 -8.99 -11.64
N SER A 20 -1.10 -7.67 -11.59
CA SER A 20 -0.11 -7.07 -10.69
C SER A 20 -0.63 -7.19 -9.26
N GLY A 21 -0.73 -8.43 -8.78
CA GLY A 21 -1.09 -8.75 -7.42
C GLY A 21 -0.02 -8.22 -6.49
N VAL A 22 -0.44 -7.63 -5.37
CA VAL A 22 0.48 -7.27 -4.28
C VAL A 22 1.15 -8.55 -3.80
N GLN A 23 2.48 -8.55 -3.79
CA GLN A 23 3.26 -9.71 -3.36
C GLN A 23 2.94 -10.08 -1.90
N SER A 24 2.98 -11.38 -1.60
CA SER A 24 2.89 -11.87 -0.23
C SER A 24 4.14 -11.47 0.55
N ARG A 25 3.94 -11.03 1.79
CA ARG A 25 5.01 -10.65 2.72
C ARG A 25 5.12 -11.63 3.89
N VAL A 26 4.24 -12.61 3.90
CA VAL A 26 4.26 -13.69 4.91
C VAL A 26 4.44 -15.01 4.18
N HIS A 27 5.51 -15.74 4.49
CA HIS A 27 5.84 -17.05 3.96
C HIS A 27 5.99 -18.02 5.13
N ASP A 28 5.32 -19.18 5.05
CA ASP A 28 5.33 -20.19 6.11
C ASP A 28 4.99 -19.63 7.51
N GLY A 29 4.08 -18.66 7.56
CA GLY A 29 3.67 -18.01 8.80
C GLY A 29 4.70 -17.05 9.41
N LYS A 30 5.77 -16.73 8.68
CA LYS A 30 6.82 -15.78 9.10
C LYS A 30 6.87 -14.58 8.17
N VAL A 31 7.18 -13.43 8.73
CA VAL A 31 7.41 -12.20 7.98
C VAL A 31 8.70 -12.33 7.17
N GLU A 32 8.70 -11.88 5.93
CA GLU A 32 9.89 -11.82 5.07
C GLU A 32 11.02 -11.03 5.77
N SER A 33 12.25 -11.53 5.71
CA SER A 33 13.40 -10.95 6.45
C SER A 33 13.81 -9.57 5.96
N THR A 34 13.50 -9.24 4.70
CA THR A 34 13.82 -7.94 4.09
C THR A 34 12.56 -7.38 3.44
N ILE A 35 11.92 -6.42 4.10
CA ILE A 35 10.75 -5.72 3.59
C ILE A 35 11.10 -4.26 3.39
N ASP A 36 10.99 -3.78 2.14
CA ASP A 36 10.89 -2.35 1.88
C ASP A 36 9.53 -1.86 2.38
N GLN A 37 9.53 -1.22 3.54
CA GLN A 37 8.29 -0.78 4.21
C GLN A 37 7.55 0.31 3.44
N LYS A 38 8.19 0.92 2.45
CA LYS A 38 7.61 2.00 1.66
C LYS A 38 8.14 2.01 0.23
N ALA A 39 7.25 2.25 -0.72
CA ALA A 39 7.58 2.37 -2.13
C ALA A 39 6.68 3.38 -2.83
N MET A 40 7.24 4.09 -3.83
CA MET A 40 6.46 4.88 -4.77
C MET A 40 6.59 4.22 -6.14
N ARG A 41 5.49 3.69 -6.66
CA ARG A 41 5.46 2.98 -7.95
C ARG A 41 4.26 3.41 -8.76
N GLY A 42 4.48 3.83 -10.01
CA GLY A 42 3.39 4.15 -10.93
C GLY A 42 2.39 5.20 -10.41
N GLY A 43 2.84 6.19 -9.66
CA GLY A 43 1.95 7.20 -9.07
C GLY A 43 1.14 6.72 -7.85
N GLN A 44 1.51 5.57 -7.27
CA GLN A 44 0.95 5.03 -6.03
C GLN A 44 2.00 5.07 -4.93
N LEU A 45 1.58 5.53 -3.74
CA LEU A 45 2.36 5.37 -2.52
C LEU A 45 1.90 4.09 -1.85
N GLU A 46 2.84 3.18 -1.59
CA GLU A 46 2.58 1.94 -0.87
C GLU A 46 3.39 1.93 0.41
N ALA A 47 2.76 1.53 1.51
CA ALA A 47 3.44 1.36 2.78
C ALA A 47 3.00 0.07 3.45
N ILE A 48 3.93 -0.56 4.15
CA ILE A 48 3.74 -1.80 4.87
C ILE A 48 3.90 -1.53 6.35
N GLY A 49 2.92 -1.96 7.12
CA GLY A 49 2.99 -1.96 8.57
C GLY A 49 3.00 -3.38 9.12
N ILE A 50 3.74 -3.58 10.19
CA ILE A 50 3.81 -4.86 10.91
C ILE A 50 3.30 -4.61 12.32
N GLY A 51 2.30 -5.40 12.74
CA GLY A 51 1.74 -5.39 14.08
C GLY A 51 2.04 -6.70 14.79
N ALA A 52 2.63 -6.62 15.96
CA ALA A 52 2.87 -7.77 16.80
C ALA A 52 1.59 -8.26 17.48
N SER A 53 1.52 -9.54 17.74
CA SER A 53 0.48 -10.15 18.58
C SER A 53 0.73 -9.84 20.05
N ASP A 54 -0.32 -9.58 20.82
CA ASP A 54 -0.25 -9.51 22.28
C ASP A 54 -0.58 -10.88 22.87
N PRO A 55 0.41 -11.60 23.43
CA PRO A 55 0.20 -12.94 23.98
C PRO A 55 -0.67 -12.94 25.27
N THR A 56 -0.90 -11.80 25.90
CA THR A 56 -1.72 -11.69 27.11
C THR A 56 -3.22 -11.76 26.82
N LEU A 57 -3.63 -11.54 25.56
CA LEU A 57 -5.02 -11.65 25.16
C LEU A 57 -5.50 -13.11 25.11
N ALA A 58 -6.72 -13.32 25.58
CA ALA A 58 -7.26 -14.66 25.82
C ALA A 58 -7.52 -15.45 24.52
N THR A 59 -7.95 -14.78 23.44
CA THR A 59 -8.35 -15.46 22.20
C THR A 59 -7.50 -15.03 20.99
N ASP A 60 -7.33 -15.97 20.05
CA ASP A 60 -6.65 -15.67 18.79
C ASP A 60 -7.33 -14.57 17.98
N THR A 61 -8.65 -14.48 18.06
CA THR A 61 -9.41 -13.42 17.39
C THR A 61 -9.04 -12.05 17.94
N GLN A 62 -8.91 -11.92 19.26
CA GLN A 62 -8.48 -10.65 19.88
C GLN A 62 -7.05 -10.31 19.50
N ARG A 63 -6.14 -11.29 19.52
CA ARG A 63 -4.74 -11.12 19.11
C ARG A 63 -4.64 -10.64 17.67
N LYS A 64 -5.37 -11.28 16.75
CA LYS A 64 -5.41 -10.91 15.32
C LYS A 64 -6.02 -9.53 15.10
N ALA A 65 -7.10 -9.18 15.79
CA ALA A 65 -7.71 -7.85 15.67
C ALA A 65 -6.73 -6.77 16.09
N LEU A 66 -6.12 -6.88 17.27
CA LEU A 66 -5.18 -5.89 17.79
C LEU A 66 -3.92 -5.77 16.92
N SER A 67 -3.34 -6.90 16.49
CA SER A 67 -2.16 -6.89 15.63
C SER A 67 -2.44 -6.25 14.26
N ARG A 68 -3.64 -6.49 13.71
CA ARG A 68 -4.06 -5.85 12.45
C ARG A 68 -4.21 -4.34 12.60
N ASP A 69 -4.83 -3.87 13.67
CA ASP A 69 -4.99 -2.45 13.93
C ASP A 69 -3.64 -1.76 14.13
N ALA A 70 -2.73 -2.38 14.90
CA ALA A 70 -1.36 -1.91 15.06
C ALA A 70 -0.60 -1.84 13.72
N ALA A 71 -0.76 -2.84 12.86
CA ALA A 71 -0.16 -2.86 11.52
C ALA A 71 -0.69 -1.74 10.63
N ILE A 72 -2.01 -1.46 10.67
CA ILE A 72 -2.62 -0.34 9.92
C ILE A 72 -2.02 1.00 10.38
N VAL A 73 -1.97 1.25 11.68
CA VAL A 73 -1.41 2.49 12.25
C VAL A 73 0.07 2.65 11.83
N LYS A 74 0.85 1.57 11.88
CA LYS A 74 2.25 1.59 11.46
C LYS A 74 2.38 1.91 9.97
N ALA A 75 1.58 1.29 9.11
CA ALA A 75 1.57 1.57 7.68
C ALA A 75 1.15 3.03 7.37
N GLN A 76 0.18 3.58 8.08
CA GLN A 76 -0.22 4.99 7.97
C GLN A 76 0.93 5.94 8.36
N TYR A 77 1.68 5.59 9.41
CA TYR A 77 2.87 6.36 9.80
C TYR A 77 3.94 6.36 8.70
N GLU A 78 4.18 5.21 8.06
CA GLU A 78 5.12 5.13 6.94
C GLU A 78 4.63 5.93 5.72
N LEU A 79 3.32 5.91 5.39
CA LEU A 79 2.74 6.77 4.36
C LEU A 79 2.96 8.26 4.68
N LEU A 80 2.72 8.68 5.92
CA LEU A 80 2.95 10.05 6.35
C LEU A 80 4.41 10.45 6.20
N SER A 81 5.34 9.58 6.58
CA SER A 81 6.78 9.80 6.41
C SER A 81 7.17 10.01 4.94
N MET A 82 6.58 9.23 4.02
CA MET A 82 6.79 9.42 2.58
C MET A 82 6.25 10.77 2.10
N VAL A 83 5.02 11.11 2.47
CA VAL A 83 4.36 12.36 2.06
C VAL A 83 5.13 13.58 2.56
N LYS A 84 5.59 13.57 3.81
CA LYS A 84 6.42 14.65 4.38
C LYS A 84 7.72 14.89 3.62
N GLY A 85 8.30 13.83 3.04
CA GLY A 85 9.53 13.92 2.25
C GLY A 85 9.37 14.47 0.83
N VAL A 86 8.13 14.64 0.35
CA VAL A 86 7.85 15.09 -1.02
C VAL A 86 8.04 16.60 -1.15
N THR A 87 8.55 17.05 -2.30
CA THR A 87 8.65 18.46 -2.67
C THR A 87 7.43 18.84 -3.50
N LEU A 88 6.82 19.99 -3.18
CA LEU A 88 5.72 20.58 -3.92
C LEU A 88 6.26 21.44 -5.07
N GLN A 89 5.45 21.68 -6.09
CA GLN A 89 5.76 22.68 -7.09
C GLN A 89 6.05 24.03 -6.42
N GLY A 90 7.23 24.57 -6.68
CA GLY A 90 7.75 25.77 -6.01
C GLY A 90 8.86 25.48 -4.98
N GLY A 91 9.32 24.25 -4.89
CA GLY A 91 10.50 23.85 -4.10
C GLY A 91 10.28 23.76 -2.59
N ILE A 92 9.04 23.84 -2.11
CA ILE A 92 8.72 23.72 -0.68
C ILE A 92 8.41 22.27 -0.36
N ARG A 93 9.03 21.70 0.67
CA ARG A 93 8.72 20.36 1.16
C ARG A 93 7.40 20.35 1.93
N VAL A 94 6.69 19.24 1.84
CA VAL A 94 5.40 19.04 2.52
C VAL A 94 5.53 19.19 4.04
N ASP A 95 6.60 18.69 4.65
CA ASP A 95 6.84 18.84 6.10
C ASP A 95 6.84 20.31 6.53
N ARG A 96 7.55 21.18 5.79
CA ARG A 96 7.58 22.63 6.07
C ARG A 96 6.23 23.32 5.80
N ALA A 97 5.52 22.90 4.77
CA ALA A 97 4.19 23.43 4.49
C ALA A 97 3.20 23.09 5.62
N MET A 98 3.29 21.88 6.19
CA MET A 98 2.48 21.45 7.34
C MET A 98 2.79 22.23 8.63
N GLU A 99 4.04 22.63 8.85
CA GLU A 99 4.41 23.44 10.01
C GLU A 99 3.75 24.83 10.01
N THR A 100 3.44 25.35 8.83
CA THR A 100 2.84 26.68 8.66
C THR A 100 1.33 26.67 8.46
N ASP A 101 0.76 25.52 8.08
CA ASP A 101 -0.66 25.35 7.78
C ASP A 101 -1.24 24.10 8.46
N SER A 102 -1.86 24.28 9.61
CA SER A 102 -2.53 23.20 10.37
C SER A 102 -3.72 22.60 9.62
N THR A 103 -4.34 23.36 8.72
CA THR A 103 -5.42 22.84 7.86
C THR A 103 -4.87 21.84 6.87
N LEU A 104 -3.71 22.11 6.29
CA LEU A 104 -3.02 21.20 5.38
C LEU A 104 -2.63 19.91 6.11
N GLU A 105 -2.08 20.01 7.32
CA GLU A 105 -1.75 18.85 8.16
C GLU A 105 -2.97 17.96 8.39
N THR A 106 -4.09 18.55 8.81
CA THR A 106 -5.35 17.82 9.04
C THR A 106 -5.84 17.10 7.79
N LYS A 107 -5.82 17.77 6.65
CA LYS A 107 -6.24 17.18 5.37
C LYS A 107 -5.35 16.01 4.96
N ILE A 108 -4.04 16.14 5.10
CA ILE A 108 -3.08 15.06 4.80
C ILE A 108 -3.35 13.85 5.69
N MET A 109 -3.51 14.06 7.00
CA MET A 109 -3.82 12.99 7.94
C MET A 109 -5.12 12.26 7.59
N GLN A 110 -6.20 12.98 7.31
CA GLN A 110 -7.47 12.39 6.89
C GLN A 110 -7.34 11.58 5.58
N THR A 111 -6.53 12.07 4.63
CA THR A 111 -6.31 11.37 3.38
C THR A 111 -5.54 10.07 3.58
N ILE A 112 -4.53 10.07 4.47
CA ILE A 112 -3.75 8.88 4.82
C ILE A 112 -4.60 7.87 5.59
N GLN A 113 -5.45 8.30 6.51
CA GLN A 113 -6.40 7.43 7.22
C GLN A 113 -7.38 6.75 6.26
N GLY A 114 -7.72 7.40 5.15
CA GLY A 114 -8.54 6.85 4.08
C GLY A 114 -7.75 6.05 3.02
N ALA A 115 -6.49 5.68 3.26
CA ALA A 115 -5.72 4.84 2.34
C ALA A 115 -6.35 3.44 2.22
N GLU A 116 -6.22 2.84 1.03
CA GLU A 116 -6.76 1.52 0.74
C GLU A 116 -5.91 0.42 1.38
N ILE A 117 -6.57 -0.51 2.08
CA ILE A 117 -5.92 -1.74 2.53
C ILE A 117 -5.94 -2.72 1.36
N VAL A 118 -4.80 -2.89 0.69
CA VAL A 118 -4.70 -3.81 -0.45
C VAL A 118 -4.38 -5.24 -0.03
N LYS A 119 -3.80 -5.42 1.16
CA LYS A 119 -3.51 -6.75 1.70
C LYS A 119 -3.38 -6.73 3.22
N SER A 120 -3.86 -7.81 3.86
CA SER A 120 -3.63 -8.13 5.26
C SER A 120 -3.26 -9.60 5.36
N GLU A 121 -2.12 -9.90 5.97
CA GLU A 121 -1.60 -11.26 6.12
C GLU A 121 -1.26 -11.51 7.60
N PHE A 122 -1.68 -12.66 8.11
CA PHE A 122 -1.39 -13.03 9.49
C PHE A 122 -0.20 -13.99 9.56
N THR A 123 0.61 -13.81 10.58
CA THR A 123 1.71 -14.71 10.91
C THR A 123 1.24 -15.87 11.79
N ALA A 124 2.09 -16.89 11.95
CA ALA A 124 1.77 -18.08 12.75
C ALA A 124 1.54 -17.75 14.24
N ASP A 125 2.14 -16.67 14.74
CA ASP A 125 1.99 -16.16 16.11
C ASP A 125 0.89 -15.10 16.27
N ASN A 126 -0.04 -15.02 15.31
CA ASN A 126 -1.14 -14.03 15.27
C ASN A 126 -0.70 -12.56 15.12
N GLY A 127 0.53 -12.29 14.69
CA GLY A 127 0.94 -10.99 14.19
C GLY A 127 0.27 -10.69 12.85
N CYS A 128 0.34 -9.45 12.38
CA CYS A 128 -0.25 -9.03 11.11
C CYS A 128 0.70 -8.16 10.30
N VAL A 129 0.72 -8.39 8.98
CA VAL A 129 1.37 -7.51 7.99
C VAL A 129 0.28 -6.90 7.13
N VAL A 130 0.21 -5.57 7.09
CA VAL A 130 -0.76 -4.83 6.29
C VAL A 130 -0.04 -3.99 5.25
N THR A 131 -0.52 -4.06 4.01
CA THR A 131 -0.09 -3.18 2.92
C THR A 131 -1.18 -2.16 2.65
N LEU A 132 -0.85 -0.88 2.77
CA LEU A 132 -1.69 0.25 2.40
C LEU A 132 -1.24 0.83 1.07
N ARG A 133 -2.20 1.34 0.31
CA ARG A 133 -1.98 2.05 -0.95
C ARG A 133 -2.72 3.37 -0.97
N LEU A 134 -2.05 4.41 -1.44
CA LEU A 134 -2.62 5.74 -1.59
C LEU A 134 -2.21 6.34 -2.95
N PRO A 135 -3.16 6.64 -3.85
CA PRO A 135 -2.85 7.30 -5.11
C PRO A 135 -2.26 8.70 -4.88
N LYS A 136 -1.12 9.02 -5.50
CA LYS A 136 -0.49 10.35 -5.49
C LYS A 136 -1.50 11.43 -5.88
N GLN A 137 -2.27 11.19 -6.93
CA GLN A 137 -3.30 12.12 -7.42
C GLN A 137 -4.36 12.48 -6.37
N ARG A 138 -4.69 11.56 -5.45
CA ARG A 138 -5.65 11.83 -4.38
C ARG A 138 -5.11 12.86 -3.40
N LEU A 139 -3.81 12.79 -3.08
CA LEU A 139 -3.13 13.78 -2.26
C LEU A 139 -3.03 15.13 -2.98
N GLU A 140 -2.58 15.13 -4.23
CA GLU A 140 -2.46 16.34 -5.04
C GLU A 140 -3.80 17.10 -5.18
N LYS A 141 -4.87 16.36 -5.47
CA LYS A 141 -6.22 16.92 -5.56
C LYS A 141 -6.68 17.53 -4.24
N MET A 142 -6.39 16.85 -3.13
CA MET A 142 -6.81 17.31 -1.81
C MET A 142 -6.02 18.54 -1.36
N MET A 143 -4.73 18.59 -1.66
CA MET A 143 -3.85 19.72 -1.31
C MET A 143 -3.99 20.90 -2.28
N GLY A 144 -4.51 20.68 -3.48
CA GLY A 144 -4.60 21.70 -4.54
C GLY A 144 -3.24 22.04 -5.17
N VAL A 145 -2.24 21.19 -5.02
CA VAL A 145 -0.87 21.35 -5.52
C VAL A 145 -0.37 20.07 -6.15
N GLN A 146 0.62 20.17 -7.03
CA GLN A 146 1.25 19.00 -7.64
C GLN A 146 2.60 18.72 -6.96
N PHE A 147 2.97 17.45 -6.91
CA PHE A 147 4.28 16.99 -6.47
C PHE A 147 5.28 17.07 -7.64
N GLU A 148 6.48 17.45 -7.35
CA GLU A 148 7.60 17.39 -8.30
C GLU A 148 8.07 15.94 -8.54
#